data_4e67c721d5b5a657172d4b6137545075
#
_entry.id   4e67c721d5b5a657172d4b6137545075
#
_cell.length_a   1.000
_cell.length_b   1.000
_cell.length_c   1.000
_cell.angle_alpha   90.00
_cell.angle_beta   90.00
_cell.angle_gamma   90.00
#
_symmetry.space_group_name_H-M   'P 1'
#
loop_
_entity.id
_entity.type
_entity.pdbx_description
1 polymer ?
#
loop_
_entity_poly.entity_id
_entity_poly.type
_entity_poly.pdbx_seq_one_letter_code
_entity_poly.pdbx_strand_id
1 'polypeptide(L)'
;MTVSTSSMAASSVRISNLHKSYGKVQVLKGVDMQVKPGEVVCLIGPSGSGKSTLLRCVNLLEEPNDGTIMVGDTEVTDPDVDINRVRTHMGMVFQQFNLFGHLNILDNCTIAQIKVLGRSKAEAEAVAREQLAKXXXXXXXXXXXGYCTCAVHEPGPDALR
;
A
#
# COMPACT_ATOMS: atom_id res chain seq x y z
N MET A 1 17.21 4.96 30.14
CA MET A 1 17.30 4.68 28.69
C MET A 1 15.94 5.04 28.06
N THR A 2 15.89 6.19 27.41
CA THR A 2 14.68 6.67 26.76
C THR A 2 14.62 6.03 25.37
N VAL A 3 13.67 5.11 25.19
CA VAL A 3 13.36 4.57 23.86
C VAL A 3 12.66 5.68 23.08
N SER A 4 13.42 6.31 22.19
CA SER A 4 12.81 7.25 21.25
C SER A 4 11.95 6.46 20.28
N THR A 5 10.65 6.52 20.46
CA THR A 5 9.70 6.08 19.43
C THR A 5 9.81 7.07 18.27
N SER A 6 10.62 6.73 17.29
CA SER A 6 10.64 7.45 16.02
C SER A 6 9.26 7.23 15.39
N SER A 7 8.41 8.23 15.48
CA SER A 7 7.15 8.28 14.77
C SER A 7 7.46 8.17 13.26
N MET A 8 7.00 7.11 12.63
CA MET A 8 7.06 7.01 11.17
C MET A 8 6.24 8.17 10.61
N ALA A 9 6.92 9.13 10.02
CA ALA A 9 6.25 10.26 9.39
C ALA A 9 5.43 9.73 8.20
N ALA A 10 4.13 9.78 8.33
CA ALA A 10 3.24 9.43 7.22
C ALA A 10 3.59 10.32 6.02
N SER A 11 3.75 9.72 4.86
CA SER A 11 4.10 10.46 3.65
C SER A 11 2.88 11.19 3.09
N SER A 12 3.10 12.39 2.55
CA SER A 12 2.07 13.07 1.76
C SER A 12 1.91 12.40 0.40
N VAL A 13 0.73 12.52 -0.19
CA VAL A 13 0.51 12.13 -1.60
C VAL A 13 0.02 13.38 -2.34
N ARG A 14 0.66 13.68 -3.47
CA ARG A 14 0.21 14.77 -4.36
C ARG A 14 0.08 14.23 -5.77
N ILE A 15 -1.06 14.45 -6.35
CA ILE A 15 -1.41 14.05 -7.73
C ILE A 15 -1.68 15.32 -8.50
N SER A 16 -1.07 15.47 -9.67
CA SER A 16 -1.23 16.66 -10.51
C SER A 16 -1.58 16.26 -11.93
N ASN A 17 -2.73 16.75 -12.41
CA ASN A 17 -3.22 16.61 -13.78
C ASN A 17 -3.21 15.15 -14.26
N LEU A 18 -3.63 14.20 -13.43
CA LEU A 18 -3.51 12.77 -13.75
C LEU A 18 -4.54 12.31 -14.76
N HIS A 19 -4.05 11.66 -15.82
CA HIS A 19 -4.87 11.13 -16.90
C HIS A 19 -4.70 9.62 -17.03
N LYS A 20 -5.81 8.91 -17.26
CA LYS A 20 -5.77 7.46 -17.55
C LYS A 20 -6.87 7.10 -18.52
N SER A 21 -6.51 6.39 -19.57
CA SER A 21 -7.45 5.86 -20.58
C SER A 21 -7.23 4.37 -20.79
N TYR A 22 -8.28 3.66 -21.11
CA TYR A 22 -8.25 2.28 -21.59
C TYR A 22 -8.81 2.27 -23.00
N GLY A 23 -7.91 2.16 -23.97
CA GLY A 23 -8.27 2.35 -25.37
C GLY A 23 -8.86 3.74 -25.59
N LYS A 24 -10.10 3.81 -26.06
CA LYS A 24 -10.80 5.08 -26.34
C LYS A 24 -11.54 5.66 -25.11
N VAL A 25 -11.58 4.91 -24.00
CA VAL A 25 -12.34 5.33 -22.81
C VAL A 25 -11.42 6.05 -21.84
N GLN A 26 -11.60 7.36 -21.71
CA GLN A 26 -10.86 8.16 -20.73
C GLN A 26 -11.53 8.06 -19.36
N VAL A 27 -10.80 7.49 -18.38
CA VAL A 27 -11.29 7.22 -17.02
C VAL A 27 -10.87 8.32 -16.05
N LEU A 28 -9.60 8.73 -16.09
CA LEU A 28 -9.12 9.89 -15.32
C LEU A 28 -8.86 11.02 -16.31
N LYS A 29 -9.36 12.22 -16.01
CA LYS A 29 -9.43 13.35 -16.93
C LYS A 29 -8.81 14.61 -16.30
N GLY A 30 -7.54 14.53 -15.92
CA GLY A 30 -6.85 15.63 -15.26
C GLY A 30 -7.23 15.74 -13.78
N VAL A 31 -6.97 14.67 -13.04
CA VAL A 31 -7.30 14.63 -11.60
C VAL A 31 -6.18 15.27 -10.79
N ASP A 32 -6.55 16.24 -9.95
CA ASP A 32 -5.67 16.84 -8.96
C ASP A 32 -6.13 16.43 -7.56
N MET A 33 -5.19 16.02 -6.71
CA MET A 33 -5.50 15.62 -5.33
C MET A 33 -4.26 15.81 -4.46
N GLN A 34 -4.48 16.19 -3.22
CA GLN A 34 -3.42 16.25 -2.22
C GLN A 34 -3.91 15.61 -0.93
N VAL A 35 -3.09 14.74 -0.37
CA VAL A 35 -3.33 14.09 0.93
C VAL A 35 -2.14 14.44 1.82
N LYS A 36 -2.43 15.01 2.98
CA LYS A 36 -1.39 15.39 3.95
C LYS A 36 -0.98 14.19 4.80
N PRO A 37 0.21 14.22 5.40
CA PRO A 37 0.61 13.15 6.32
C PRO A 37 -0.44 12.95 7.43
N GLY A 38 -0.84 11.70 7.65
CA GLY A 38 -1.83 11.33 8.67
C GLY A 38 -3.28 11.63 8.31
N GLU A 39 -3.53 12.21 7.14
CA GLU A 39 -4.90 12.51 6.70
C GLU A 39 -5.60 11.24 6.17
N VAL A 40 -6.89 11.11 6.48
CA VAL A 40 -7.75 10.06 5.93
C VAL A 40 -8.67 10.70 4.88
N VAL A 41 -8.59 10.21 3.64
CA VAL A 41 -9.37 10.72 2.53
C VAL A 41 -10.31 9.62 2.03
N CYS A 42 -11.57 9.98 1.82
CA CYS A 42 -12.58 9.06 1.28
C CYS A 42 -12.98 9.48 -0.14
N LEU A 43 -12.80 8.56 -1.10
CA LEU A 43 -13.20 8.79 -2.50
C LEU A 43 -14.63 8.27 -2.70
N ILE A 44 -15.56 9.15 -2.99
CA ILE A 44 -16.98 8.83 -3.18
C ILE A 44 -17.35 9.08 -4.65
N GLY A 45 -18.19 8.23 -5.20
CA GLY A 45 -18.69 8.36 -6.57
C GLY A 45 -19.30 7.05 -7.07
N PRO A 46 -20.03 7.10 -8.19
CA PRO A 46 -20.70 5.91 -8.74
C PRO A 46 -19.70 4.84 -9.20
N SER A 47 -20.21 3.64 -9.46
CA SER A 47 -19.41 2.57 -10.04
C SER A 47 -18.87 3.02 -11.41
N GLY A 48 -17.62 2.69 -11.69
CA GLY A 48 -16.96 3.07 -12.95
C GLY A 48 -16.40 4.49 -13.00
N SER A 49 -16.51 5.29 -11.92
CA SER A 49 -16.01 6.68 -11.93
C SER A 49 -14.49 6.81 -11.77
N GLY A 50 -13.73 5.70 -11.79
CA GLY A 50 -12.27 5.75 -11.77
C GLY A 50 -11.60 5.69 -10.40
N LYS A 51 -12.37 5.53 -9.30
CA LYS A 51 -11.81 5.52 -7.92
C LYS A 51 -10.71 4.47 -7.74
N SER A 52 -11.00 3.23 -8.16
CA SER A 52 -10.03 2.13 -8.06
C SER A 52 -8.85 2.33 -9.03
N THR A 53 -9.10 2.93 -10.18
CA THR A 53 -8.04 3.28 -11.14
C THR A 53 -7.10 4.31 -10.53
N LEU A 54 -7.65 5.35 -9.89
CA LEU A 54 -6.85 6.37 -9.22
C LEU A 54 -5.96 5.75 -8.13
N LEU A 55 -6.53 4.90 -7.27
CA LEU A 55 -5.76 4.22 -6.22
C LEU A 55 -4.65 3.32 -6.80
N ARG A 56 -4.94 2.63 -7.93
CA ARG A 56 -3.94 1.78 -8.59
C ARG A 56 -2.85 2.60 -9.28
N CYS A 57 -3.16 3.82 -9.71
CA CYS A 57 -2.14 4.71 -10.28
C CYS A 57 -1.18 5.21 -9.19
N VAL A 58 -1.67 5.45 -7.97
CA VAL A 58 -0.83 5.96 -6.87
C VAL A 58 0.35 5.02 -6.58
N ASN A 59 0.16 3.72 -6.67
CA ASN A 59 1.27 2.76 -6.48
C ASN A 59 1.76 2.12 -7.79
N LEU A 60 1.40 2.73 -8.94
CA LEU A 60 1.76 2.30 -10.30
C LEU A 60 1.42 0.83 -10.62
N LEU A 61 0.37 0.28 -9.99
CA LEU A 61 -0.24 -0.97 -10.48
C LEU A 61 -0.96 -0.73 -11.82
N GLU A 62 -1.31 0.53 -12.08
CA GLU A 62 -1.80 1.04 -13.37
C GLU A 62 -0.97 2.26 -13.71
N GLU A 63 -0.25 2.21 -14.81
CA GLU A 63 0.53 3.37 -15.27
C GLU A 63 -0.42 4.44 -15.82
N PRO A 64 -0.34 5.69 -15.33
CA PRO A 64 -1.11 6.77 -15.94
C PRO A 64 -0.62 7.08 -17.36
N ASN A 65 -1.45 7.74 -18.16
CA ASN A 65 -1.05 8.18 -19.49
C ASN A 65 -0.36 9.54 -19.45
N ASP A 66 -0.66 10.35 -18.41
CA ASP A 66 -0.10 11.70 -18.26
C ASP A 66 -0.35 12.16 -16.83
N GLY A 67 0.40 13.17 -16.40
CA GLY A 67 0.34 13.72 -15.05
C GLY A 67 1.39 13.16 -14.13
N THR A 68 1.50 13.70 -12.93
CA THR A 68 2.54 13.33 -11.96
C THR A 68 1.95 12.89 -10.64
N ILE A 69 2.63 11.96 -9.99
CA ILE A 69 2.28 11.49 -8.64
C ILE A 69 3.53 11.56 -7.77
N MET A 70 3.42 12.32 -6.67
CA MET A 70 4.46 12.42 -5.65
C MET A 70 4.02 11.64 -4.40
N VAL A 71 4.90 10.85 -3.83
CA VAL A 71 4.72 10.20 -2.52
C VAL A 71 5.87 10.66 -1.63
N GLY A 72 5.56 11.50 -0.66
CA GLY A 72 6.60 12.24 0.06
C GLY A 72 7.36 13.14 -0.92
N ASP A 73 8.67 12.96 -0.97
CA ASP A 73 9.57 13.70 -1.87
C ASP A 73 9.91 12.92 -3.15
N THR A 74 9.30 11.75 -3.35
CA THR A 74 9.59 10.88 -4.49
C THR A 74 8.50 11.00 -5.55
N GLU A 75 8.87 11.33 -6.78
CA GLU A 75 7.97 11.27 -7.93
C GLU A 75 7.88 9.82 -8.42
N VAL A 76 6.75 9.16 -8.15
CA VAL A 76 6.59 7.75 -8.51
C VAL A 76 6.34 7.55 -9.99
N THR A 77 5.91 8.59 -10.70
CA THR A 77 5.70 8.57 -12.15
C THR A 77 6.99 8.79 -12.94
N ASP A 78 8.09 9.12 -12.29
CA ASP A 78 9.40 9.24 -12.95
C ASP A 78 9.86 7.86 -13.43
N PRO A 79 10.18 7.68 -14.73
CA PRO A 79 10.59 6.37 -15.25
C PRO A 79 11.90 5.84 -14.65
N ASP A 80 12.72 6.69 -14.06
CA ASP A 80 13.98 6.28 -13.44
C ASP A 80 13.81 5.86 -11.96
N VAL A 81 12.60 6.00 -11.39
CA VAL A 81 12.36 5.65 -9.99
C VAL A 81 12.31 4.12 -9.78
N ASP A 82 12.92 3.65 -8.70
CA ASP A 82 12.73 2.25 -8.29
C ASP A 82 11.37 2.12 -7.57
N ILE A 83 10.35 1.82 -8.34
CA ILE A 83 8.98 1.68 -7.83
C ILE A 83 8.86 0.56 -6.78
N ASN A 84 9.68 -0.47 -6.86
CA ASN A 84 9.63 -1.54 -5.87
C ASN A 84 10.08 -1.02 -4.50
N ARG A 85 11.07 -0.14 -4.48
CA ARG A 85 11.49 0.53 -3.24
C ARG A 85 10.38 1.42 -2.68
N VAL A 86 9.68 2.18 -3.54
CA VAL A 86 8.55 3.01 -3.10
C VAL A 86 7.43 2.13 -2.54
N ARG A 87 7.11 1.02 -3.21
CA ARG A 87 6.06 0.08 -2.77
C ARG A 87 6.35 -0.55 -1.40
N THR A 88 7.61 -0.65 -0.96
CA THR A 88 7.91 -1.15 0.39
C THR A 88 7.36 -0.23 1.49
N HIS A 89 7.05 1.03 1.14
CA HIS A 89 6.52 2.04 2.07
C HIS A 89 5.01 2.29 1.88
N MET A 90 4.36 1.53 0.97
CA MET A 90 2.95 1.72 0.63
C MET A 90 2.18 0.41 0.81
N GLY A 91 1.21 0.39 1.70
CA GLY A 91 0.29 -0.74 1.81
C GLY A 91 -0.95 -0.54 0.93
N MET A 92 -1.40 -1.58 0.26
CA MET A 92 -2.65 -1.55 -0.49
C MET A 92 -3.55 -2.72 -0.10
N VAL A 93 -4.77 -2.42 0.33
CA VAL A 93 -5.78 -3.42 0.62
C VAL A 93 -6.70 -3.54 -0.59
N PHE A 94 -6.71 -4.71 -1.20
CA PHE A 94 -7.54 -4.99 -2.38
C PHE A 94 -8.95 -5.39 -1.98
N GLN A 95 -9.91 -5.15 -2.85
CA GLN A 95 -11.31 -5.56 -2.70
C GLN A 95 -11.43 -7.09 -2.58
N GLN A 96 -10.65 -7.81 -3.38
CA GLN A 96 -10.42 -9.24 -3.20
C GLN A 96 -9.10 -9.38 -2.44
N PHE A 97 -9.06 -10.24 -1.46
CA PHE A 97 -7.94 -10.30 -0.50
C PHE A 97 -6.62 -10.73 -1.11
N ASN A 98 -6.64 -11.28 -2.33
CA ASN A 98 -5.46 -11.65 -3.13
C ASN A 98 -4.47 -12.55 -2.35
N LEU A 99 -5.02 -13.46 -1.55
CA LEU A 99 -4.22 -14.42 -0.82
C LEU A 99 -3.68 -15.48 -1.77
N PHE A 100 -2.46 -15.92 -1.51
CA PHE A 100 -1.87 -17.04 -2.21
C PHE A 100 -2.57 -18.33 -1.77
N GLY A 101 -3.38 -18.91 -2.65
CA GLY A 101 -4.23 -20.07 -2.33
C GLY A 101 -3.47 -21.34 -1.96
N HIS A 102 -2.20 -21.42 -2.37
CA HIS A 102 -1.32 -22.55 -2.05
C HIS A 102 -0.58 -22.36 -0.71
N LEU A 103 -0.72 -21.21 -0.06
CA LEU A 103 -0.09 -20.93 1.23
C LEU A 103 -1.15 -20.91 2.34
N ASN A 104 -0.76 -21.36 3.52
CA ASN A 104 -1.61 -21.23 4.70
C ASN A 104 -1.68 -19.74 5.16
N ILE A 105 -2.52 -19.47 6.15
CA ILE A 105 -2.74 -18.08 6.61
C ILE A 105 -1.45 -17.46 7.17
N LEU A 106 -0.71 -18.20 7.97
CA LEU A 106 0.53 -17.70 8.56
C LEU A 106 1.57 -17.39 7.47
N ASP A 107 1.71 -18.27 6.50
CA ASP A 107 2.65 -18.08 5.39
C ASP A 107 2.25 -16.88 4.53
N ASN A 108 0.95 -16.65 4.29
CA ASN A 108 0.47 -15.45 3.61
C ASN A 108 0.87 -14.17 4.36
N CYS A 109 0.85 -14.20 5.70
CA CYS A 109 1.23 -13.04 6.51
C CYS A 109 2.75 -12.85 6.62
N THR A 110 3.54 -13.90 6.41
CA THR A 110 5.00 -13.83 6.62
C THR A 110 5.79 -13.67 5.33
N ILE A 111 5.25 -14.11 4.17
CA ILE A 111 6.02 -14.17 2.92
C ILE A 111 6.61 -12.81 2.51
N ALA A 112 5.83 -11.73 2.61
CA ALA A 112 6.30 -10.38 2.27
C ALA A 112 7.36 -9.90 3.28
N GLN A 113 7.17 -10.17 4.55
CA GLN A 113 8.14 -9.81 5.59
C GLN A 113 9.50 -10.46 5.35
N ILE A 114 9.49 -11.73 4.93
CA ILE A 114 10.72 -12.49 4.68
C ILE A 114 11.35 -12.06 3.35
N LYS A 115 10.57 -12.03 2.27
CA LYS A 115 11.10 -11.81 0.90
C LYS A 115 11.41 -10.35 0.60
N VAL A 116 10.64 -9.41 1.15
CA VAL A 116 10.76 -7.98 0.83
C VAL A 116 11.51 -7.23 1.94
N LEU A 117 11.12 -7.47 3.21
CA LEU A 117 11.72 -6.76 4.35
C LEU A 117 12.95 -7.46 4.91
N GLY A 118 13.28 -8.67 4.42
CA GLY A 118 14.47 -9.41 4.87
C GLY A 118 14.40 -9.93 6.31
N ARG A 119 13.21 -9.94 6.93
CA ARG A 119 13.06 -10.44 8.29
C ARG A 119 13.35 -11.94 8.37
N SER A 120 13.91 -12.38 9.49
CA SER A 120 14.05 -13.81 9.74
C SER A 120 12.66 -14.46 9.88
N LYS A 121 12.57 -15.76 9.60
CA LYS A 121 11.31 -16.51 9.71
C LYS A 121 10.69 -16.37 11.09
N ALA A 122 11.50 -16.49 12.15
CA ALA A 122 11.04 -16.41 13.53
C ALA A 122 10.42 -15.05 13.86
N GLU A 123 11.07 -13.96 13.42
CA GLU A 123 10.56 -12.60 13.62
C GLU A 123 9.26 -12.39 12.85
N ALA A 124 9.23 -12.81 11.57
CA ALA A 124 8.05 -12.68 10.72
C ALA A 124 6.84 -13.43 11.31
N GLU A 125 7.06 -14.65 11.82
CA GLU A 125 6.00 -15.44 12.46
C GLU A 125 5.53 -14.78 13.77
N ALA A 126 6.43 -14.24 14.58
CA ALA A 126 6.05 -13.56 15.84
C ALA A 126 5.13 -12.36 15.53
N VAL A 127 5.53 -11.50 14.59
CA VAL A 127 4.73 -10.35 14.16
C VAL A 127 3.39 -10.80 13.56
N ALA A 128 3.41 -11.81 12.70
CA ALA A 128 2.19 -12.31 12.06
C ALA A 128 1.19 -12.86 13.09
N ARG A 129 1.67 -13.64 14.08
CA ARG A 129 0.82 -14.19 15.15
C ARG A 129 0.21 -13.09 16.01
N GLU A 130 0.98 -12.07 16.34
CA GLU A 130 0.48 -10.91 17.09
C GLU A 130 -0.66 -10.20 16.33
N GLN A 131 -0.45 -9.94 15.04
CA GLN A 131 -1.47 -9.28 14.21
C GLN A 131 -2.70 -10.18 13.99
N LEU A 132 -2.50 -11.46 13.79
CA LEU A 132 -3.61 -12.44 13.66
C LEU A 132 -4.43 -12.53 14.95
N ALA A 133 -3.81 -12.44 16.08
CA ALA A 133 -4.52 -12.42 17.39
C ALA A 133 -5.41 -11.17 17.49
N LYS A 134 -4.95 -10.06 17.05
CA LYS A 134 -5.79 -8.84 16.96
C LYS A 134 -6.95 -9.00 15.98
N UNK A 135 -6.78 -9.69 15.00
CA UNK A 135 -7.79 -9.94 13.99
C UNK A 135 -8.73 -11.06 14.37
N UNK A 136 -8.24 -11.82 15.18
CA UNK A 136 -9.08 -12.88 15.66
C UNK A 136 -10.13 -12.38 16.62
N UNK A 137 -9.92 -11.39 17.06
CA UNK A 137 -10.90 -10.73 17.85
C UNK A 137 -12.00 -10.06 17.10
N UNK A 138 -11.80 -9.89 15.85
CA UNK A 138 -12.78 -9.34 14.96
C UNK A 138 -13.42 -10.39 14.05
N UNK A 139 -13.98 -11.23 14.35
CA UNK A 139 -14.64 -12.35 13.76
C UNK A 139 -14.83 -12.41 12.25
N UNK A 140 -14.17 -11.76 11.51
CA UNK A 140 -14.22 -11.92 10.11
C UNK A 140 -12.98 -12.54 9.55
N UNK A 141 -12.95 -13.64 9.50
CA UNK A 141 -11.83 -14.41 9.17
C UNK A 141 -11.20 -14.14 7.82
N UNK A 142 -11.95 -13.94 6.79
CA UNK A 142 -11.46 -13.65 5.46
C UNK A 142 -10.98 -12.23 5.27
N UNK A 143 -11.59 -11.42 5.86
CA UNK A 143 -11.23 -10.03 5.79
C UNK A 143 -9.97 -9.71 6.58
N UNK A 144 -9.84 -10.26 7.54
CA UNK A 144 -8.72 -10.04 8.41
C UNK A 144 -7.36 -10.47 7.84
N UNK A 145 -7.46 -11.32 7.08
CA UNK A 145 -6.26 -11.77 6.44
C UNK A 145 -5.70 -10.75 5.48
N GLY A 146 -6.48 -10.08 4.73
CA GLY A 146 -6.03 -9.01 3.88
C GLY A 146 -5.45 -7.82 4.67
N TYR A 147 -6.16 -7.39 5.71
CA TYR A 147 -5.65 -6.32 6.59
C TYR A 147 -4.36 -6.72 7.30
N CYS A 148 -4.31 -7.98 7.74
CA CYS A 148 -3.12 -8.49 8.44
C CYS A 148 -1.88 -8.45 7.56
N THR A 149 -2.00 -8.85 6.30
CA THR A 149 -0.88 -8.78 5.35
C THR A 149 -0.39 -7.34 5.15
N CYS A 150 -1.30 -6.38 5.06
CA CYS A 150 -0.92 -4.96 4.95
C CYS A 150 -0.33 -4.42 6.26
N ALA A 151 -0.93 -4.75 7.40
CA ALA A 151 -0.47 -4.26 8.71
C ALA A 151 0.93 -4.76 9.07
N VAL A 152 1.31 -5.96 8.63
CA VAL A 152 2.66 -6.51 8.90
C VAL A 152 3.72 -5.97 7.93
N HIS A 153 3.30 -5.18 6.95
CA HIS A 153 4.20 -4.57 5.97
C HIS A 153 4.69 -3.18 6.40
N GLU A 154 4.70 -2.90 7.70
CA GLU A 154 5.33 -1.67 8.20
C GLU A 154 6.85 -1.79 8.02
N PRO A 155 7.47 -0.92 7.22
CA PRO A 155 8.93 -0.94 7.09
C PRO A 155 9.57 -0.55 8.42
N GLY A 156 10.61 -1.25 8.77
CA GLY A 156 11.40 -0.93 9.95
C GLY A 156 12.13 0.42 9.75
N PRO A 157 12.65 1.00 10.84
CA PRO A 157 13.32 2.30 10.77
C PRO A 157 14.58 2.33 9.90
N ASP A 158 15.11 1.17 9.52
CA ASP A 158 16.32 1.06 8.72
C ASP A 158 16.06 0.88 7.21
N ALA A 159 14.82 0.87 6.76
CA ALA A 159 14.49 0.64 5.35
C ALA A 159 14.82 1.85 4.43
N LEU A 160 15.30 2.95 5.02
CA LEU A 160 15.60 4.20 4.32
C LEU A 160 17.10 4.49 4.17
N ARG A 161 18.01 3.54 4.45
CA ARG A 161 19.44 3.70 4.26
C ARG A 161 19.94 3.01 3.01
#